data_559168f4f564a9ed9d6fb1921fb76279
#
_entry.id   559168f4f564a9ed9d6fb1921fb76279
#
_cell.length_a   1.000
_cell.length_b   1.000
_cell.length_c   1.000
_cell.angle_alpha   90.00
_cell.angle_beta   90.00
_cell.angle_gamma   90.00
#
_symmetry.space_group_name_H-M   'P 1'
#
loop_
_entity.id
_entity.type
_entity.pdbx_description
1 polymer ?
#
loop_
_entity_poly.entity_id
_entity_poly.type
_entity_poly.pdbx_seq_one_letter_code
_entity_poly.pdbx_strand_id
1 'polypeptide(L)'
;MHSAEGEVSRLLTESELDSLEREIERWLDLSLKENPLLAAFERDSDEPVGESRWFIRVLGEEKDTFTLRFMLRQRMLHYETYVMPAPEENVELFLENLLIRNKKIVGATFCLGEEDAVFLIGAIPASTVEPSELDRILGTLWTAVEQNFKSLLKIGFAAKFVKSEKKISEIRF
;
A
#
# COMPACT_ATOMS: atom_id res chain seq x y z
N MET A 1 -38.31 7.40 -1.11
CA MET A 1 -37.01 6.76 -1.52
C MET A 1 -35.89 7.75 -1.22
N HIS A 2 -35.26 7.64 -0.06
CA HIS A 2 -34.06 8.44 0.26
C HIS A 2 -32.86 7.63 -0.18
N SER A 3 -32.12 8.23 -1.08
CA SER A 3 -31.00 7.62 -1.80
C SER A 3 -29.86 7.23 -0.87
N ALA A 4 -29.48 5.97 -0.89
CA ALA A 4 -28.27 5.45 -0.23
C ALA A 4 -26.96 6.11 -0.73
N GLU A 5 -27.01 6.86 -1.83
CA GLU A 5 -25.87 7.58 -2.41
C GLU A 5 -25.37 8.77 -1.57
N GLY A 6 -26.19 9.35 -0.67
CA GLY A 6 -25.80 10.46 0.18
C GLY A 6 -25.02 10.08 1.43
N GLU A 7 -25.06 8.81 1.83
CA GLU A 7 -24.50 8.35 3.11
C GLU A 7 -23.01 7.97 3.02
N VAL A 8 -22.56 7.51 1.87
CA VAL A 8 -21.19 6.99 1.65
C VAL A 8 -20.13 8.09 1.61
N SER A 9 -20.49 9.33 1.27
CA SER A 9 -19.53 10.45 1.14
C SER A 9 -19.71 11.57 2.15
N ARG A 10 -20.51 11.35 3.22
CA ARG A 10 -20.69 12.37 4.25
C ARG A 10 -19.43 12.60 5.07
N LEU A 11 -19.31 13.80 5.63
CA LEU A 11 -18.29 14.12 6.62
C LEU A 11 -18.59 13.37 7.93
N LEU A 12 -17.59 12.72 8.48
CA LEU A 12 -17.66 12.18 9.83
C LEU A 12 -17.51 13.31 10.87
N THR A 13 -18.20 13.17 11.98
CA THR A 13 -18.00 14.03 13.15
C THR A 13 -16.69 13.68 13.85
N GLU A 14 -16.20 14.56 14.73
CA GLU A 14 -15.00 14.26 15.53
C GLU A 14 -15.18 12.98 16.36
N SER A 15 -16.33 12.77 16.97
CA SER A 15 -16.62 11.57 17.76
C SER A 15 -16.62 10.29 16.91
N GLU A 16 -17.11 10.37 15.67
CA GLU A 16 -17.06 9.24 14.73
C GLU A 16 -15.63 8.96 14.27
N LEU A 17 -14.83 10.00 14.03
CA LEU A 17 -13.40 9.85 13.70
C LEU A 17 -12.63 9.23 14.85
N ASP A 18 -12.82 9.69 16.08
CA ASP A 18 -12.17 9.11 17.26
C ASP A 18 -12.55 7.63 17.45
N SER A 19 -13.80 7.29 17.16
CA SER A 19 -14.27 5.90 17.22
C SER A 19 -13.60 5.04 16.14
N LEU A 20 -13.46 5.59 14.93
CA LEU A 20 -12.83 4.92 13.81
C LEU A 20 -11.32 4.75 14.02
N GLU A 21 -10.64 5.75 14.57
CA GLU A 21 -9.22 5.63 14.96
C GLU A 21 -9.01 4.47 15.94
N ARG A 22 -9.85 4.38 16.98
CA ARG A 22 -9.79 3.26 17.94
C ARG A 22 -10.07 1.91 17.30
N GLU A 23 -10.94 1.86 16.30
CA GLU A 23 -11.23 0.63 15.56
C GLU A 23 -10.05 0.19 14.70
N ILE A 24 -9.41 1.14 13.99
CA ILE A 24 -8.20 0.88 13.22
C ILE A 24 -7.07 0.38 14.13
N GLU A 25 -6.83 1.05 15.25
CA GLU A 25 -5.78 0.64 16.20
C GLU A 25 -6.06 -0.72 16.82
N ARG A 26 -7.31 -1.03 17.14
CA ARG A 26 -7.71 -2.37 17.62
C ARG A 26 -7.47 -3.45 16.57
N TRP A 27 -7.80 -3.16 15.31
CA TRP A 27 -7.53 -4.06 14.20
C TRP A 27 -6.02 -4.27 14.01
N LEU A 28 -5.20 -3.22 14.10
CA LEU A 28 -3.74 -3.30 14.02
C LEU A 28 -3.17 -4.16 15.15
N ASP A 29 -3.60 -3.93 16.39
CA ASP A 29 -3.17 -4.72 17.57
C ASP A 29 -3.52 -6.21 17.43
N LEU A 30 -4.72 -6.51 16.93
CA LEU A 30 -5.15 -7.88 16.70
C LEU A 30 -4.37 -8.52 15.54
N SER A 31 -4.24 -7.80 14.43
CA SER A 31 -3.51 -8.26 13.25
C SER A 31 -2.03 -8.51 13.55
N LEU A 32 -1.39 -7.69 14.40
CA LEU A 32 0.00 -7.90 14.81
C LEU A 32 0.18 -9.22 15.57
N LYS A 33 -0.85 -9.68 16.28
CA LYS A 33 -0.82 -10.96 17.04
C LYS A 33 -1.16 -12.17 16.18
N GLU A 34 -2.07 -12.01 15.22
CA GLU A 34 -2.69 -13.12 14.51
C GLU A 34 -2.23 -13.26 13.06
N ASN A 35 -1.82 -12.18 12.42
CA ASN A 35 -1.40 -12.17 11.02
C ASN A 35 0.13 -12.15 10.90
N PRO A 36 0.76 -13.26 10.42
CA PRO A 36 2.21 -13.33 10.31
C PRO A 36 2.82 -12.36 9.29
N LEU A 37 2.00 -11.71 8.46
CA LEU A 37 2.48 -10.70 7.51
C LEU A 37 2.77 -9.35 8.17
N LEU A 38 2.18 -9.04 9.32
CA LEU A 38 2.46 -7.80 10.06
C LEU A 38 3.63 -8.00 11.02
N ALA A 39 4.67 -7.19 10.85
CA ALA A 39 5.84 -7.20 11.73
C ALA A 39 5.79 -6.13 12.82
N ALA A 40 5.23 -4.96 12.52
CA ALA A 40 5.11 -3.83 13.45
C ALA A 40 4.13 -2.80 12.91
N PHE A 41 3.64 -1.93 13.77
CA PHE A 41 3.00 -0.68 13.36
C PHE A 41 3.32 0.45 14.36
N GLU A 42 3.18 1.68 13.90
CA GLU A 42 3.29 2.87 14.73
C GLU A 42 2.33 3.95 14.23
N ARG A 43 1.86 4.79 15.14
CA ARG A 43 1.15 6.03 14.79
C ARG A 43 2.18 7.14 14.56
N ASP A 44 1.99 7.95 13.53
CA ASP A 44 2.86 9.09 13.23
C ASP A 44 2.72 10.16 14.32
N SER A 45 3.83 10.53 14.96
CA SER A 45 3.85 11.61 15.96
C SER A 45 3.72 13.00 15.33
N ASP A 46 4.02 13.14 14.06
CA ASP A 46 4.03 14.39 13.29
C ASP A 46 2.87 14.49 12.31
N GLU A 47 1.76 13.81 12.61
CA GLU A 47 0.57 13.84 11.74
C GLU A 47 0.02 15.27 11.58
N PRO A 48 -0.39 15.67 10.36
CA PRO A 48 -0.98 16.98 10.13
C PRO A 48 -2.33 17.13 10.86
N VAL A 49 -2.70 18.37 11.14
CA VAL A 49 -4.01 18.67 11.71
C VAL A 49 -5.13 18.14 10.80
N GLY A 50 -6.05 17.37 11.39
CA GLY A 50 -7.19 16.78 10.69
C GLY A 50 -6.87 15.51 9.89
N GLU A 51 -5.70 14.91 10.11
CA GLU A 51 -5.30 13.64 9.53
C GLU A 51 -4.64 12.76 10.59
N SER A 52 -5.07 11.51 10.71
CA SER A 52 -4.43 10.50 11.54
C SER A 52 -3.68 9.52 10.65
N ARG A 53 -2.44 9.21 11.02
CA ARG A 53 -1.54 8.39 10.22
C ARG A 53 -0.99 7.20 10.97
N TRP A 54 -0.90 6.06 10.29
CA TRP A 54 -0.23 4.86 10.78
C TRP A 54 0.73 4.33 9.72
N PHE A 55 1.88 3.90 10.18
CA PHE A 55 2.86 3.14 9.39
C PHE A 55 2.83 1.69 9.82
N ILE A 56 2.67 0.79 8.88
CA ILE A 56 2.51 -0.65 9.11
C ILE A 56 3.61 -1.36 8.34
N ARG A 57 4.50 -2.04 9.04
CA ARG A 57 5.55 -2.86 8.41
C ARG A 57 4.99 -4.22 8.05
N VAL A 58 5.05 -4.53 6.77
CA VAL A 58 4.54 -5.76 6.19
C VAL A 58 5.70 -6.61 5.67
N LEU A 59 5.64 -7.92 5.95
CA LEU A 59 6.60 -8.90 5.44
C LEU A 59 6.13 -9.43 4.09
N GLY A 60 7.05 -9.52 3.14
CA GLY A 60 6.82 -10.10 1.82
C GLY A 60 7.75 -11.28 1.55
N GLU A 61 7.51 -11.97 0.45
CA GLU A 61 8.35 -13.06 -0.04
C GLU A 61 9.27 -12.57 -1.18
N GLU A 62 8.71 -11.83 -2.13
CA GLU A 62 9.42 -11.29 -3.28
C GLU A 62 10.09 -9.95 -2.96
N LYS A 63 9.47 -9.14 -2.15
CA LYS A 63 10.02 -7.96 -1.52
C LYS A 63 10.03 -8.17 -0.01
N ASP A 64 11.20 -8.35 0.58
CA ASP A 64 11.40 -8.76 1.96
C ASP A 64 10.50 -8.00 2.96
N THR A 65 10.46 -6.69 2.84
CA THR A 65 9.59 -5.82 3.65
C THR A 65 9.13 -4.60 2.88
N PHE A 66 7.94 -4.11 3.21
CA PHE A 66 7.47 -2.81 2.76
C PHE A 66 6.61 -2.15 3.83
N THR A 67 6.47 -0.83 3.76
CA THR A 67 5.67 -0.05 4.70
C THR A 67 4.38 0.37 4.03
N LEU A 68 3.27 -0.03 4.62
CA LEU A 68 1.95 0.44 4.28
C LEU A 68 1.64 1.68 5.15
N ARG A 69 1.18 2.76 4.54
CA ARG A 69 0.74 3.97 5.23
C ARG A 69 -0.77 4.12 5.13
N PHE A 70 -1.44 4.28 6.26
CA PHE A 70 -2.84 4.70 6.35
C PHE A 70 -2.92 6.17 6.72
N MET A 71 -3.84 6.89 6.09
CA MET A 71 -4.11 8.30 6.32
C MET A 71 -5.62 8.51 6.40
N LEU A 72 -6.12 8.64 7.62
CA LEU A 72 -7.55 8.87 7.89
C LEU A 72 -7.84 10.37 7.93
N ARG A 73 -8.81 10.79 7.13
CA ARG A 73 -9.38 12.13 7.09
C ARG A 73 -10.89 12.06 7.25
N GLN A 74 -11.56 13.21 7.39
CA GLN A 74 -13.01 13.28 7.62
C GLN A 74 -13.88 12.52 6.62
N ARG A 75 -13.42 12.32 5.38
CA ARG A 75 -14.19 11.67 4.31
C ARG A 75 -13.64 10.35 3.86
N MET A 76 -12.32 10.20 3.90
CA MET A 76 -11.61 9.11 3.25
C MET A 76 -10.54 8.53 4.15
N LEU A 77 -10.39 7.22 4.09
CA LEU A 77 -9.16 6.53 4.46
C LEU A 77 -8.34 6.33 3.18
N HIS A 78 -7.22 7.03 3.08
CA HIS A 78 -6.23 6.81 2.05
C HIS A 78 -5.22 5.75 2.52
N TYR A 79 -4.71 4.98 1.59
CA TYR A 79 -3.63 4.03 1.85
C TYR A 79 -2.64 4.02 0.71
N GLU A 80 -1.37 3.83 1.05
CA GLU A 80 -0.31 3.77 0.06
C GLU A 80 0.85 2.90 0.54
N THR A 81 1.63 2.41 -0.42
CA THR A 81 2.91 1.78 -0.16
C THR A 81 3.92 2.12 -1.25
N TYR A 82 5.15 2.40 -0.83
CA TYR A 82 6.30 2.53 -1.72
C TYR A 82 6.68 1.15 -2.27
N VAL A 83 6.82 1.04 -3.58
CA VAL A 83 7.16 -0.22 -4.25
C VAL A 83 8.63 -0.26 -4.65
N MET A 84 9.11 0.73 -5.38
CA MET A 84 10.49 0.81 -5.85
C MET A 84 10.86 2.23 -6.29
N PRO A 85 12.16 2.55 -6.43
CA PRO A 85 12.58 3.83 -6.97
C PRO A 85 12.19 3.98 -8.46
N ALA A 86 12.39 5.18 -9.00
CA ALA A 86 12.25 5.44 -10.43
C ALA A 86 13.07 4.45 -11.27
N PRO A 87 12.54 3.96 -12.41
CA PRO A 87 13.29 3.05 -13.28
C PRO A 87 14.55 3.74 -13.83
N GLU A 88 15.66 3.01 -13.84
CA GLU A 88 16.94 3.49 -14.39
C GLU A 88 17.08 3.18 -15.90
N GLU A 89 16.32 2.21 -16.38
CA GLU A 89 16.36 1.72 -17.76
C GLU A 89 14.95 1.45 -18.27
N ASN A 90 14.77 1.41 -19.60
CA ASN A 90 13.53 1.04 -20.26
C ASN A 90 12.31 1.82 -19.72
N VAL A 91 12.46 3.13 -19.46
CA VAL A 91 11.48 3.96 -18.75
C VAL A 91 10.10 3.89 -19.44
N GLU A 92 10.05 4.06 -20.76
CA GLU A 92 8.79 4.03 -21.52
C GLU A 92 8.08 2.67 -21.35
N LEU A 93 8.79 1.57 -21.58
CA LEU A 93 8.26 0.21 -21.42
C LEU A 93 7.83 -0.06 -19.97
N PHE A 94 8.58 0.46 -18.99
CA PHE A 94 8.26 0.32 -17.57
C PHE A 94 6.94 1.04 -17.24
N LEU A 95 6.78 2.29 -17.67
CA LEU A 95 5.55 3.06 -17.44
C LEU A 95 4.33 2.44 -18.14
N GLU A 96 4.50 1.96 -19.38
CA GLU A 96 3.46 1.22 -20.09
C GLU A 96 3.03 -0.04 -19.32
N ASN A 97 3.99 -0.78 -18.77
CA ASN A 97 3.70 -1.95 -17.93
C ASN A 97 2.92 -1.59 -16.66
N LEU A 98 3.23 -0.47 -15.99
CA LEU A 98 2.45 -0.01 -14.83
C LEU A 98 0.97 0.21 -15.21
N LEU A 99 0.72 0.90 -16.33
CA LEU A 99 -0.64 1.17 -16.82
C LEU A 99 -1.40 -0.10 -17.18
N ILE A 100 -0.75 -1.05 -17.86
CA ILE A 100 -1.35 -2.34 -18.22
C ILE A 100 -1.71 -3.15 -16.96
N ARG A 101 -0.84 -3.16 -15.96
CA ARG A 101 -1.04 -3.89 -14.70
C ARG A 101 -2.17 -3.30 -13.86
N ASN A 102 -2.34 -1.99 -13.88
CA ASN A 102 -3.44 -1.30 -13.19
C ASN A 102 -4.82 -1.84 -13.60
N LYS A 103 -4.99 -2.29 -14.83
CA LYS A 103 -6.24 -2.89 -15.30
C LYS A 103 -6.65 -4.15 -14.52
N LYS A 104 -5.68 -4.85 -13.93
CA LYS A 104 -5.91 -6.13 -13.23
C LYS A 104 -6.01 -5.98 -11.72
N ILE A 105 -5.64 -4.82 -11.17
CA ILE A 105 -5.64 -4.56 -9.72
C ILE A 105 -6.94 -3.84 -9.36
N VAL A 106 -7.70 -4.43 -8.44
CA VAL A 106 -8.92 -3.83 -7.91
C VAL A 106 -8.63 -3.28 -6.53
N GLY A 107 -8.93 -1.99 -6.32
CA GLY A 107 -8.77 -1.33 -5.03
C GLY A 107 -7.40 -0.71 -4.79
N ALA A 108 -6.48 -0.78 -5.75
CA ALA A 108 -5.21 -0.05 -5.71
C ALA A 108 -4.71 0.25 -7.12
N THR A 109 -3.85 1.25 -7.25
CA THR A 109 -3.34 1.72 -8.53
C THR A 109 -1.86 2.08 -8.41
N PHE A 110 -1.04 1.63 -9.35
CA PHE A 110 0.33 2.13 -9.49
C PHE A 110 0.32 3.59 -9.91
N CYS A 111 1.14 4.38 -9.24
CA CYS A 111 1.40 5.78 -9.62
C CYS A 111 2.87 6.14 -9.38
N LEU A 112 3.27 7.28 -9.91
CA LEU A 112 4.55 7.90 -9.59
C LEU A 112 4.34 8.91 -8.45
N GLY A 113 5.18 8.84 -7.45
CA GLY A 113 5.24 9.77 -6.33
C GLY A 113 6.44 10.70 -6.41
N GLU A 114 6.97 11.08 -5.26
CA GLU A 114 8.17 11.90 -5.17
C GLU A 114 9.36 11.21 -5.85
N GLU A 115 10.19 12.01 -6.53
CA GLU A 115 11.37 11.53 -7.28
C GLU A 115 11.04 10.46 -8.33
N ASP A 116 9.82 10.48 -8.88
CA ASP A 116 9.31 9.48 -9.83
C ASP A 116 9.33 8.03 -9.29
N ALA A 117 9.42 7.87 -7.98
CA ALA A 117 9.33 6.56 -7.34
C ALA A 117 7.94 5.94 -7.55
N VAL A 118 7.90 4.62 -7.60
CA VAL A 118 6.67 3.86 -7.84
C VAL A 118 5.98 3.57 -6.53
N PHE A 119 4.71 3.95 -6.46
CA PHE A 119 3.80 3.67 -5.35
C PHE A 119 2.59 2.87 -5.81
N LEU A 120 1.98 2.14 -4.89
CA LEU A 120 0.60 1.70 -4.97
C LEU A 120 -0.23 2.56 -4.03
N ILE A 121 -1.33 3.10 -4.54
CA ILE A 121 -2.23 3.97 -3.78
C ILE A 121 -3.68 3.51 -3.89
N GLY A 122 -4.48 3.86 -2.92
CA GLY A 122 -5.93 3.69 -2.96
C GLY A 122 -6.62 4.50 -1.87
N ALA A 123 -7.93 4.51 -1.91
CA ALA A 123 -8.75 5.16 -0.90
C ALA A 123 -10.14 4.53 -0.84
N ILE A 124 -10.73 4.55 0.35
CA ILE A 124 -12.13 4.19 0.57
C ILE A 124 -12.83 5.28 1.40
N PRO A 125 -14.14 5.43 1.28
CA PRO A 125 -14.89 6.33 2.17
C PRO A 125 -14.67 5.95 3.64
N ALA A 126 -14.41 6.94 4.50
CA ALA A 126 -14.17 6.70 5.92
C ALA A 126 -15.36 6.00 6.60
N SER A 127 -16.59 6.28 6.13
CA SER A 127 -17.81 5.64 6.62
C SER A 127 -17.94 4.15 6.30
N THR A 128 -17.12 3.63 5.40
CA THR A 128 -17.11 2.21 5.01
C THR A 128 -15.97 1.41 5.64
N VAL A 129 -15.13 2.05 6.45
CA VAL A 129 -14.02 1.39 7.12
C VAL A 129 -14.53 0.46 8.20
N GLU A 130 -14.19 -0.80 8.07
CA GLU A 130 -14.46 -1.88 9.02
C GLU A 130 -13.32 -2.91 8.97
N PRO A 131 -13.18 -3.82 9.93
CA PRO A 131 -12.08 -4.78 9.96
C PRO A 131 -11.91 -5.59 8.66
N SER A 132 -13.01 -6.02 8.05
CA SER A 132 -13.00 -6.77 6.78
C SER A 132 -12.44 -5.95 5.61
N GLU A 133 -12.72 -4.64 5.56
CA GLU A 133 -12.16 -3.73 4.56
C GLU A 133 -10.68 -3.48 4.78
N LEU A 134 -10.23 -3.37 6.04
CA LEU A 134 -8.81 -3.24 6.37
C LEU A 134 -8.04 -4.51 5.99
N ASP A 135 -8.59 -5.69 6.23
CA ASP A 135 -8.04 -6.98 5.77
C ASP A 135 -7.95 -7.03 4.24
N ARG A 136 -8.99 -6.57 3.55
CA ARG A 136 -9.02 -6.52 2.09
C ARG A 136 -7.95 -5.57 1.53
N ILE A 137 -7.77 -4.39 2.13
CA ILE A 137 -6.75 -3.42 1.72
C ILE A 137 -5.36 -4.03 1.89
N LEU A 138 -5.06 -4.61 3.06
CA LEU A 138 -3.79 -5.26 3.31
C LEU A 138 -3.52 -6.38 2.28
N GLY A 139 -4.48 -7.26 2.07
CA GLY A 139 -4.36 -8.36 1.11
C GLY A 139 -4.18 -7.88 -0.33
N THR A 140 -4.90 -6.84 -0.74
CA THR A 140 -4.78 -6.24 -2.06
C THR A 140 -3.38 -5.67 -2.29
N LEU A 141 -2.87 -4.87 -1.37
CA LEU A 141 -1.54 -4.25 -1.49
C LEU A 141 -0.43 -5.29 -1.42
N TRP A 142 -0.54 -6.25 -0.51
CA TRP A 142 0.42 -7.35 -0.41
C TRP A 142 0.50 -8.14 -1.72
N THR A 143 -0.64 -8.57 -2.22
CA THR A 143 -0.73 -9.33 -3.47
C THR A 143 -0.19 -8.54 -4.66
N ALA A 144 -0.54 -7.26 -4.77
CA ALA A 144 -0.09 -6.41 -5.86
C ALA A 144 1.43 -6.18 -5.83
N VAL A 145 2.02 -5.97 -4.64
CA VAL A 145 3.48 -5.87 -4.48
C VAL A 145 4.15 -7.19 -4.88
N GLU A 146 3.73 -8.29 -4.27
CA GLU A 146 4.35 -9.60 -4.47
C GLU A 146 4.29 -10.09 -5.92
N GLN A 147 3.16 -9.91 -6.59
CA GLN A 147 2.99 -10.33 -7.99
C GLN A 147 3.75 -9.48 -9.00
N ASN A 148 4.08 -8.23 -8.67
CA ASN A 148 4.62 -7.28 -9.63
C ASN A 148 6.08 -6.87 -9.39
N PHE A 149 6.57 -6.96 -8.15
CA PHE A 149 7.85 -6.39 -7.75
C PHE A 149 9.03 -6.89 -8.61
N LYS A 150 9.29 -8.19 -8.66
CA LYS A 150 10.42 -8.74 -9.41
C LYS A 150 10.32 -8.50 -10.91
N SER A 151 9.15 -8.66 -11.49
CA SER A 151 8.98 -8.46 -12.93
C SER A 151 9.16 -7.00 -13.36
N LEU A 152 8.76 -6.05 -12.51
CA LEU A 152 9.04 -4.62 -12.74
C LEU A 152 10.52 -4.29 -12.57
N LEU A 153 11.20 -4.88 -11.58
CA LEU A 153 12.66 -4.74 -11.43
C LEU A 153 13.42 -5.22 -12.67
N LYS A 154 13.00 -6.32 -13.27
CA LYS A 154 13.61 -6.86 -14.51
C LYS A 154 13.50 -5.90 -15.70
N ILE A 155 12.48 -5.06 -15.75
CA ILE A 155 12.31 -4.05 -16.79
C ILE A 155 13.13 -2.79 -16.46
N GLY A 156 12.90 -2.20 -15.30
CA GLY A 156 13.45 -0.90 -14.93
C GLY A 156 14.88 -0.91 -14.42
N PHE A 157 15.41 -2.08 -14.05
CA PHE A 157 16.73 -2.29 -13.45
C PHE A 157 17.45 -3.51 -14.05
N ALA A 158 17.27 -3.76 -15.34
CA ALA A 158 17.71 -4.95 -16.04
C ALA A 158 19.22 -5.25 -15.84
N ALA A 159 20.08 -4.25 -15.95
CA ALA A 159 21.52 -4.40 -15.80
C ALA A 159 21.92 -4.82 -14.37
N LYS A 160 21.27 -4.29 -13.35
CA LYS A 160 21.51 -4.66 -11.94
C LYS A 160 21.01 -6.06 -11.64
N PHE A 161 19.88 -6.44 -12.21
CA PHE A 161 19.27 -7.76 -12.01
C PHE A 161 20.17 -8.88 -12.57
N VAL A 162 20.66 -8.72 -13.79
CA VAL A 162 21.58 -9.69 -14.43
C VAL A 162 22.91 -9.84 -13.66
N LYS A 163 23.46 -8.75 -13.12
CA LYS A 163 24.67 -8.80 -12.28
C LYS A 163 24.44 -9.58 -10.98
N SER A 164 23.29 -9.44 -10.38
CA SER A 164 22.91 -10.15 -9.16
C SER A 164 22.78 -11.66 -9.41
N GLU A 165 22.14 -12.07 -10.49
CA GLU A 165 22.00 -13.48 -10.86
C GLU A 165 23.36 -14.15 -11.17
N LYS A 166 24.26 -13.46 -11.88
CA LYS A 166 25.63 -13.95 -12.14
C LYS A 166 26.41 -14.16 -10.86
N LYS A 167 26.35 -13.23 -9.91
CA LYS A 167 27.04 -13.34 -8.63
C LYS A 167 26.54 -14.50 -7.78
N ILE A 168 25.24 -14.81 -7.84
CA ILE A 168 24.66 -15.96 -7.13
C ILE A 168 25.09 -17.28 -7.78
N SER A 169 25.19 -17.35 -9.11
CA SER A 169 25.65 -18.54 -9.82
C SER A 169 27.14 -18.85 -9.59
N GLU A 170 27.98 -17.83 -9.40
CA GLU A 170 29.40 -17.98 -9.10
C GLU A 170 29.70 -18.47 -7.67
N ILE A 171 28.75 -18.29 -6.73
CA ILE A 171 28.86 -18.72 -5.32
C ILE A 171 28.46 -20.21 -5.14
N ARG A 172 27.81 -20.81 -6.14
CA ARG A 172 27.28 -22.19 -6.08
C ARG A 172 28.26 -23.28 -6.62
N PHE A 173 29.54 -22.98 -6.77
CA PHE A 173 30.58 -23.97 -7.12
C PHE A 173 31.64 -24.05 -6.04
#